data_43eebcacb0dcfb2f23765222d8a97c84
#
_entry.id   43eebcacb0dcfb2f23765222d8a97c84
#
_cell.length_a   1.000
_cell.length_b   1.000
_cell.length_c   1.000
_cell.angle_alpha   90.00
_cell.angle_beta   90.00
_cell.angle_gamma   90.00
#
_symmetry.space_group_name_H-M   'P 1'
#
loop_
_entity.id
_entity.type
_entity.pdbx_description
1 polymer ?
#
loop_
_entity_poly.entity_id
_entity_poly.type
_entity_poly.pdbx_seq_one_letter_code
_entity_poly.pdbx_strand_id
1 'polypeptide(L)'
;LKKTGREYLTDVWPNLEVFFHGGISFEPYREQYKTLIPSNKMHYMETYNASEGFFGLQDDPTDPSLLMMPDYGIFYEFIPMNEVGSAHPTVLPLESVETGKNYAMVITTSGGLWRYQIGDTVRFTSLFPHKFVISGRTKHFINAFGEELMVDNADKAIAMTCLRTGAKVKEYTAAPLFMLDKAKGRHQWFIEFDKKPESLDEFATLLDQNLQKLNSDYEAKRYKEISLQPLEIVIAHDGAFYEWLKQKGKLGGQHKIPRLSNDRTHIEELLRINQSL
;
A
#
# COMPACT_ATOMS: atom_id res chain seq x y z
N LEU A 1 -12.80 21.89 13.63
CA LEU A 1 -14.22 22.24 13.50
C LEU A 1 -14.93 22.19 14.85
N LYS A 2 -14.88 21.08 15.62
CA LYS A 2 -15.54 20.96 16.95
C LYS A 2 -15.22 22.10 17.93
N LYS A 3 -13.96 22.60 17.94
CA LYS A 3 -13.55 23.71 18.82
C LYS A 3 -14.07 25.08 18.37
N THR A 4 -14.33 25.26 17.08
CA THR A 4 -14.77 26.54 16.50
C THR A 4 -16.28 26.64 16.31
N GLY A 5 -17.02 25.54 16.48
CA GLY A 5 -18.45 25.46 16.18
C GLY A 5 -18.78 25.63 14.69
N ARG A 6 -17.78 25.50 13.82
CA ARG A 6 -17.95 25.60 12.36
C ARG A 6 -18.22 24.24 11.73
N GLU A 7 -18.96 24.25 10.65
CA GLU A 7 -19.34 23.03 9.92
C GLU A 7 -18.28 22.62 8.91
N TYR A 8 -17.73 23.58 8.15
CA TYR A 8 -16.79 23.34 7.07
C TYR A 8 -15.41 23.94 7.33
N LEU A 9 -14.37 23.41 6.72
CA LEU A 9 -13.03 24.00 6.79
C LEU A 9 -12.97 25.36 6.10
N THR A 10 -13.76 25.57 5.05
CA THR A 10 -13.88 26.84 4.35
C THR A 10 -14.51 27.96 5.23
N ASP A 11 -15.22 27.61 6.30
CA ASP A 11 -15.73 28.60 7.27
C ASP A 11 -14.60 29.13 8.16
N VAL A 12 -13.51 28.37 8.29
CA VAL A 12 -12.31 28.75 9.05
C VAL A 12 -11.24 29.35 8.15
N TRP A 13 -11.06 28.76 6.96
CA TRP A 13 -10.09 29.18 5.94
C TRP A 13 -10.79 29.39 4.60
N PRO A 14 -11.41 30.56 4.38
CA PRO A 14 -12.23 30.81 3.19
C PRO A 14 -11.45 30.88 1.88
N ASN A 15 -10.13 31.05 1.95
CA ASN A 15 -9.25 31.16 0.79
C ASN A 15 -8.47 29.86 0.51
N LEU A 16 -8.96 28.71 1.00
CA LEU A 16 -8.39 27.40 0.64
C LEU A 16 -8.68 27.11 -0.83
N GLU A 17 -7.62 26.89 -1.60
CA GLU A 17 -7.69 26.60 -3.05
C GLU A 17 -7.00 25.29 -3.42
N VAL A 18 -5.93 24.91 -2.69
CA VAL A 18 -5.14 23.73 -3.01
C VAL A 18 -4.87 22.91 -1.75
N PHE A 19 -4.98 21.61 -1.89
CA PHE A 19 -4.52 20.63 -0.91
C PHE A 19 -3.51 19.69 -1.59
N PHE A 20 -2.25 19.80 -1.18
CA PHE A 20 -1.22 18.85 -1.59
C PHE A 20 -1.25 17.62 -0.70
N HIS A 21 -1.22 16.46 -1.32
CA HIS A 21 -1.18 15.17 -0.64
C HIS A 21 -0.12 14.27 -1.28
N GLY A 22 0.30 13.24 -0.55
CA GLY A 22 1.28 12.26 -1.02
C GLY A 22 1.42 11.12 -0.05
N GLY A 23 2.30 10.18 -0.39
CA GLY A 23 2.62 9.00 0.43
C GLY A 23 1.63 7.85 0.31
N ILE A 24 0.35 8.11 0.06
CA ILE A 24 -0.71 7.10 -0.12
C ILE A 24 -1.68 7.52 -1.21
N SER A 25 -2.43 6.55 -1.76
CA SER A 25 -3.54 6.86 -2.67
C SER A 25 -4.58 7.75 -1.98
N PHE A 26 -4.90 8.89 -2.58
CA PHE A 26 -5.90 9.83 -2.07
C PHE A 26 -7.34 9.43 -2.40
N GLU A 27 -7.55 8.58 -3.41
CA GLU A 27 -8.89 8.20 -3.87
C GLU A 27 -9.85 7.74 -2.77
N PRO A 28 -9.44 6.89 -1.80
CA PRO A 28 -10.34 6.47 -0.72
C PRO A 28 -10.82 7.61 0.19
N TYR A 29 -10.08 8.72 0.22
CA TYR A 29 -10.33 9.85 1.11
C TYR A 29 -11.00 11.03 0.41
N ARG A 30 -11.01 11.05 -0.92
CA ARG A 30 -11.47 12.18 -1.75
C ARG A 30 -12.87 12.66 -1.37
N GLU A 31 -13.82 11.78 -1.21
CA GLU A 31 -15.20 12.15 -0.88
C GLU A 31 -15.34 12.72 0.54
N GLN A 32 -14.55 12.20 1.49
CA GLN A 32 -14.51 12.77 2.84
C GLN A 32 -13.99 14.21 2.82
N TYR A 33 -12.93 14.46 2.06
CA TYR A 33 -12.40 15.82 1.93
C TYR A 33 -13.39 16.77 1.26
N LYS A 34 -14.10 16.34 0.23
CA LYS A 34 -15.17 17.12 -0.40
C LYS A 34 -16.30 17.48 0.57
N THR A 35 -16.63 16.57 1.49
CA THR A 35 -17.63 16.85 2.54
C THR A 35 -17.14 17.90 3.52
N LEU A 36 -15.85 17.89 3.88
CA LEU A 36 -15.25 18.86 4.79
C LEU A 36 -14.95 20.21 4.13
N ILE A 37 -14.72 20.20 2.81
CA ILE A 37 -14.36 21.36 2.00
C ILE A 37 -15.30 21.40 0.78
N PRO A 38 -16.58 21.79 0.95
CA PRO A 38 -17.56 21.81 -0.12
C PRO A 38 -17.35 23.02 -1.06
N SER A 39 -16.21 23.03 -1.76
CA SER A 39 -15.83 24.10 -2.67
C SER A 39 -15.44 23.52 -4.04
N ASN A 40 -16.00 24.07 -5.11
CA ASN A 40 -15.65 23.74 -6.47
C ASN A 40 -14.33 24.41 -6.94
N LYS A 41 -13.74 25.26 -6.10
CA LYS A 41 -12.42 25.89 -6.35
C LYS A 41 -11.27 25.10 -5.75
N MET A 42 -11.58 24.03 -5.01
CA MET A 42 -10.56 23.23 -4.34
C MET A 42 -9.90 22.26 -5.29
N HIS A 43 -8.59 22.33 -5.38
CA HIS A 43 -7.75 21.40 -6.13
C HIS A 43 -7.02 20.46 -5.19
N TYR A 44 -7.05 19.16 -5.49
CA TYR A 44 -6.33 18.13 -4.78
C TYR A 44 -5.18 17.68 -5.67
N MET A 45 -3.95 18.01 -5.24
CA MET A 45 -2.74 17.84 -6.03
C MET A 45 -1.82 16.83 -5.37
N GLU A 46 -1.35 15.86 -6.13
CA GLU A 46 -0.46 14.82 -5.62
C GLU A 46 1.01 15.27 -5.68
N THR A 47 1.77 14.91 -4.65
CA THR A 47 3.23 15.02 -4.62
C THR A 47 3.84 13.66 -4.32
N TYR A 48 4.96 13.38 -4.96
CA TYR A 48 5.75 12.19 -4.68
C TYR A 48 7.08 12.57 -4.03
N ASN A 49 7.08 12.46 -2.72
CA ASN A 49 8.26 12.68 -1.88
C ASN A 49 8.46 11.50 -0.91
N ALA A 50 9.71 11.23 -0.61
CA ALA A 50 10.13 10.24 0.37
C ALA A 50 11.30 10.81 1.18
N SER A 51 11.80 10.05 2.17
CA SER A 51 13.00 10.43 2.92
C SER A 51 14.23 10.58 2.01
N GLU A 52 14.23 9.88 0.89
CA GLU A 52 15.30 9.83 -0.10
C GLU A 52 15.29 11.00 -1.07
N GLY A 53 14.17 11.69 -1.24
CA GLY A 53 14.08 12.83 -2.15
C GLY A 53 12.67 13.24 -2.54
N PHE A 54 12.59 14.28 -3.37
CA PHE A 54 11.36 14.77 -4.00
C PHE A 54 11.40 14.41 -5.49
N PHE A 55 10.46 13.59 -5.95
CA PHE A 55 10.53 12.94 -7.26
C PHE A 55 9.54 13.48 -8.27
N GLY A 56 8.40 13.96 -7.80
CA GLY A 56 7.36 14.43 -8.72
C GLY A 56 6.27 15.26 -8.05
N LEU A 57 5.60 16.04 -8.87
CA LEU A 57 4.51 16.94 -8.47
C LEU A 57 3.45 16.91 -9.56
N GLN A 58 2.20 16.75 -9.18
CA GLN A 58 1.08 17.02 -10.11
C GLN A 58 1.07 18.51 -10.44
N ASP A 59 1.19 18.85 -11.71
CA ASP A 59 1.27 20.23 -12.24
C ASP A 59 -0.02 20.70 -12.92
N ASP A 60 -0.92 19.77 -13.21
CA ASP A 60 -2.22 20.01 -13.84
C ASP A 60 -3.33 19.35 -12.98
N PRO A 61 -4.32 20.13 -12.48
CA PRO A 61 -5.43 19.58 -11.69
C PRO A 61 -6.31 18.57 -12.45
N THR A 62 -6.24 18.57 -13.79
CA THR A 62 -7.03 17.69 -14.65
C THR A 62 -6.29 16.43 -15.08
N ASP A 63 -4.96 16.40 -14.90
CA ASP A 63 -4.10 15.26 -15.20
C ASP A 63 -3.55 14.66 -13.88
N PRO A 64 -3.90 13.43 -13.49
CA PRO A 64 -3.41 12.81 -12.27
C PRO A 64 -1.93 12.41 -12.32
N SER A 65 -1.26 12.63 -13.45
CA SER A 65 0.16 12.32 -13.61
C SER A 65 1.04 13.33 -12.89
N LEU A 66 2.15 12.84 -12.36
CA LEU A 66 3.16 13.63 -11.69
C LEU A 66 4.22 14.06 -12.69
N LEU A 67 4.51 15.35 -12.76
CA LEU A 67 5.68 15.87 -13.46
C LEU A 67 6.95 15.43 -12.73
N MET A 68 7.86 14.76 -13.42
CA MET A 68 9.13 14.31 -12.84
C MET A 68 10.07 15.51 -12.59
N MET A 69 10.84 15.44 -11.50
CA MET A 69 11.81 16.47 -11.09
C MET A 69 13.26 16.01 -11.37
N PRO A 70 13.74 16.04 -12.60
CA PRO A 70 15.08 15.54 -12.95
C PRO A 70 16.21 16.48 -12.52
N ASP A 71 15.91 17.74 -12.21
CA ASP A 71 16.85 18.80 -11.85
C ASP A 71 17.04 19.00 -10.34
N TYR A 72 16.44 18.13 -9.52
CA TYR A 72 16.55 18.21 -8.05
C TYR A 72 17.77 17.46 -7.47
N GLY A 73 18.81 17.26 -8.29
CA GLY A 73 20.06 16.60 -7.84
C GLY A 73 19.93 15.09 -7.65
N ILE A 74 18.94 14.48 -8.28
CA ILE A 74 18.72 13.05 -8.28
C ILE A 74 18.95 12.52 -9.70
N PHE A 75 19.82 11.53 -9.82
CA PHE A 75 20.00 10.76 -11.04
C PHE A 75 19.06 9.55 -11.02
N TYR A 76 18.22 9.44 -12.03
CA TYR A 76 17.19 8.40 -12.13
C TYR A 76 17.59 7.31 -13.11
N GLU A 77 17.38 6.08 -12.69
CA GLU A 77 17.47 4.88 -13.51
C GLU A 77 16.21 4.03 -13.33
N PHE A 78 15.89 3.17 -14.30
CA PHE A 78 14.64 2.43 -14.32
C PHE A 78 14.89 0.98 -14.71
N ILE A 79 14.38 0.04 -13.90
CA ILE A 79 14.43 -1.40 -14.19
C ILE A 79 13.03 -1.84 -14.68
N PRO A 80 12.90 -2.39 -15.89
CA PRO A 80 11.63 -2.98 -16.35
C PRO A 80 11.10 -4.00 -15.33
N MET A 81 9.79 -3.97 -15.06
CA MET A 81 9.20 -4.80 -14.00
C MET A 81 9.40 -6.30 -14.17
N ASN A 82 9.47 -6.78 -15.42
CA ASN A 82 9.73 -8.17 -15.72
C ASN A 82 11.17 -8.61 -15.41
N GLU A 83 12.08 -7.67 -15.15
CA GLU A 83 13.49 -7.95 -14.81
C GLU A 83 13.83 -7.66 -13.35
N VAL A 84 12.86 -7.14 -12.57
CA VAL A 84 13.06 -6.89 -11.13
C VAL A 84 13.35 -8.20 -10.40
N GLY A 85 14.46 -8.23 -9.65
CA GLY A 85 14.94 -9.42 -8.96
C GLY A 85 15.87 -10.32 -9.80
N SER A 86 16.10 -9.98 -11.08
CA SER A 86 17.15 -10.60 -11.87
C SER A 86 18.55 -10.28 -11.31
N ALA A 87 19.49 -11.19 -11.45
CA ALA A 87 20.89 -10.96 -11.04
C ALA A 87 21.56 -9.82 -11.85
N HIS A 88 21.15 -9.65 -13.11
CA HIS A 88 21.68 -8.66 -14.03
C HIS A 88 20.51 -8.00 -14.80
N PRO A 89 19.70 -7.16 -14.15
CA PRO A 89 18.60 -6.51 -14.83
C PRO A 89 19.11 -5.45 -15.82
N THR A 90 18.38 -5.24 -16.89
CA THR A 90 18.55 -4.04 -17.72
C THR A 90 18.23 -2.81 -16.89
N VAL A 91 19.09 -1.81 -16.93
CA VAL A 91 18.87 -0.54 -16.24
C VAL A 91 18.86 0.58 -17.27
N LEU A 92 17.74 1.25 -17.40
CA LEU A 92 17.50 2.27 -18.41
C LEU A 92 17.65 3.67 -17.81
N PRO A 93 18.34 4.59 -18.49
CA PRO A 93 18.28 6.00 -18.13
C PRO A 93 16.91 6.61 -18.50
N LEU A 94 16.63 7.81 -18.00
CA LEU A 94 15.33 8.48 -18.18
C LEU A 94 14.92 8.67 -19.65
N GLU A 95 15.87 8.92 -20.53
CA GLU A 95 15.63 9.12 -21.98
C GLU A 95 15.24 7.81 -22.71
N SER A 96 15.41 6.66 -22.08
CA SER A 96 15.13 5.34 -22.68
C SER A 96 13.85 4.68 -22.17
N VAL A 97 13.09 5.35 -21.29
CA VAL A 97 11.81 4.82 -20.83
C VAL A 97 10.73 4.95 -21.89
N GLU A 98 9.71 4.12 -21.78
CA GLU A 98 8.56 4.11 -22.71
C GLU A 98 7.26 4.35 -21.94
N THR A 99 6.30 5.02 -22.57
CA THR A 99 4.97 5.18 -21.97
C THR A 99 4.23 3.85 -21.84
N GLY A 100 3.40 3.75 -20.79
CA GLY A 100 2.56 2.57 -20.53
C GLY A 100 3.28 1.38 -19.91
N LYS A 101 4.62 1.37 -19.88
CA LYS A 101 5.41 0.33 -19.21
C LYS A 101 5.64 0.67 -17.74
N ASN A 102 5.66 -0.36 -16.89
CA ASN A 102 5.99 -0.23 -15.48
C ASN A 102 7.49 -0.46 -15.24
N TYR A 103 8.07 0.37 -14.40
CA TYR A 103 9.48 0.33 -14.03
C TYR A 103 9.65 0.42 -12.52
N ALA A 104 10.61 -0.31 -11.97
CA ALA A 104 11.13 -0.05 -10.64
C ALA A 104 12.09 1.14 -10.70
N MET A 105 11.89 2.12 -9.83
CA MET A 105 12.72 3.32 -9.79
C MET A 105 13.99 3.08 -8.97
N VAL A 106 15.12 3.48 -9.54
CA VAL A 106 16.46 3.43 -8.94
C VAL A 106 16.99 4.86 -8.92
N ILE A 107 17.57 5.28 -7.80
CA ILE A 107 18.06 6.64 -7.62
C ILE A 107 19.51 6.68 -7.17
N THR A 108 20.22 7.71 -7.63
CA THR A 108 21.52 8.10 -7.09
C THR A 108 21.43 9.55 -6.67
N THR A 109 21.81 9.86 -5.42
CA THR A 109 21.66 11.21 -4.85
C THR A 109 22.98 11.75 -4.32
N SER A 110 23.10 13.06 -4.25
CA SER A 110 24.23 13.75 -3.59
C SER A 110 24.31 13.45 -2.09
N GLY A 111 23.22 12.97 -1.47
CA GLY A 111 23.17 12.54 -0.06
C GLY A 111 23.83 11.19 0.23
N GLY A 112 24.42 10.52 -0.79
CA GLY A 112 25.18 9.28 -0.61
C GLY A 112 24.42 7.99 -0.97
N LEU A 113 23.22 8.07 -1.53
CA LEU A 113 22.56 6.90 -2.11
C LEU A 113 23.15 6.63 -3.50
N TRP A 114 23.61 5.41 -3.72
CA TRP A 114 24.19 4.96 -4.98
C TRP A 114 23.36 3.83 -5.56
N ARG A 115 22.70 4.07 -6.72
CA ARG A 115 21.83 3.11 -7.41
C ARG A 115 20.87 2.39 -6.45
N TYR A 116 20.26 3.19 -5.58
CA TYR A 116 19.36 2.73 -4.54
C TYR A 116 17.98 2.41 -5.13
N GLN A 117 17.52 1.18 -4.96
CA GLN A 117 16.16 0.79 -5.33
C GLN A 117 15.21 1.23 -4.22
N ILE A 118 14.45 2.29 -4.46
CA ILE A 118 13.51 2.85 -3.48
C ILE A 118 12.34 1.90 -3.18
N GLY A 119 12.13 0.92 -4.06
CA GLY A 119 11.08 -0.09 -3.91
C GLY A 119 9.75 0.29 -4.54
N ASP A 120 9.60 1.51 -5.02
CA ASP A 120 8.40 1.95 -5.73
C ASP A 120 8.48 1.64 -7.22
N THR A 121 7.31 1.49 -7.83
CA THR A 121 7.17 1.31 -9.26
C THR A 121 6.39 2.46 -9.87
N VAL A 122 6.85 2.90 -11.03
CA VAL A 122 6.25 4.01 -11.78
C VAL A 122 5.90 3.58 -13.20
N ARG A 123 4.91 4.24 -13.78
CA ARG A 123 4.53 4.06 -15.18
C ARG A 123 4.44 5.43 -15.84
N PHE A 124 5.25 5.64 -16.87
CA PHE A 124 5.24 6.90 -17.62
C PHE A 124 3.96 7.05 -18.44
N THR A 125 3.39 8.26 -18.37
CA THR A 125 2.20 8.67 -19.12
C THR A 125 2.56 9.65 -20.26
N SER A 126 3.68 10.37 -20.10
CA SER A 126 4.27 11.26 -21.10
C SER A 126 5.79 11.21 -21.02
N LEU A 127 6.47 11.47 -22.17
CA LEU A 127 7.94 11.52 -22.24
C LEU A 127 8.45 12.95 -22.43
N PHE A 128 7.57 13.89 -22.79
CA PHE A 128 7.98 15.29 -22.93
C PHE A 128 6.82 16.24 -22.60
N PRO A 129 6.82 16.85 -21.42
CA PRO A 129 7.71 16.55 -20.28
C PRO A 129 7.48 15.13 -19.76
N HIS A 130 8.45 14.60 -19.04
CA HIS A 130 8.29 13.29 -18.40
C HIS A 130 7.25 13.38 -17.28
N LYS A 131 6.15 12.67 -17.48
CA LYS A 131 5.10 12.51 -16.48
C LYS A 131 4.88 11.04 -16.18
N PHE A 132 4.56 10.72 -14.95
CA PHE A 132 4.35 9.35 -14.50
C PHE A 132 3.27 9.24 -13.43
N VAL A 133 2.80 8.04 -13.20
CA VAL A 133 1.97 7.67 -12.04
C VAL A 133 2.71 6.63 -11.21
N ILE A 134 2.52 6.65 -9.90
CA ILE A 134 2.99 5.58 -9.02
C ILE A 134 2.11 4.37 -9.26
N SER A 135 2.69 3.27 -9.75
CA SER A 135 1.95 2.06 -10.13
C SER A 135 1.95 0.97 -9.05
N GLY A 136 2.77 1.12 -8.01
CA GLY A 136 2.85 0.17 -6.92
C GLY A 136 4.23 0.07 -6.29
N ARG A 137 4.55 -1.12 -5.79
CA ARG A 137 5.87 -1.43 -5.19
C ARG A 137 6.44 -2.75 -5.67
N THR A 138 7.78 -2.85 -5.58
CA THR A 138 8.53 -4.06 -5.95
C THR A 138 8.40 -5.19 -4.94
N LYS A 139 7.94 -4.92 -3.71
CA LYS A 139 7.78 -5.92 -2.64
C LYS A 139 6.34 -5.94 -2.12
N HIS A 140 5.93 -7.09 -1.62
CA HIS A 140 4.61 -7.26 -1.02
C HIS A 140 4.51 -6.47 0.30
N PHE A 141 3.53 -5.60 0.39
CA PHE A 141 3.23 -4.77 1.57
C PHE A 141 1.80 -4.23 1.44
N ILE A 142 1.25 -3.68 2.52
CA ILE A 142 -0.02 -2.95 2.50
C ILE A 142 0.23 -1.51 2.90
N ASN A 143 -0.24 -0.57 2.07
CA ASN A 143 -0.16 0.87 2.32
C ASN A 143 -1.44 1.59 1.87
N ALA A 144 -2.58 0.92 1.98
CA ALA A 144 -3.86 1.43 1.51
C ALA A 144 -4.38 2.62 2.35
N PHE A 145 -3.93 2.72 3.60
CA PHE A 145 -4.28 3.78 4.55
C PHE A 145 -3.06 4.59 5.03
N GLY A 146 -1.88 4.34 4.45
CA GLY A 146 -0.63 4.97 4.84
C GLY A 146 0.08 4.28 5.99
N GLU A 147 -0.19 2.99 6.19
CA GLU A 147 0.35 2.16 7.26
C GLU A 147 1.67 1.48 6.94
N GLU A 148 2.10 1.49 5.70
CA GLU A 148 3.35 0.87 5.20
C GLU A 148 3.68 -0.48 5.85
N LEU A 149 2.68 -1.35 5.97
CA LEU A 149 2.82 -2.64 6.61
C LEU A 149 3.62 -3.58 5.72
N MET A 150 4.83 -3.90 6.16
CA MET A 150 5.75 -4.79 5.45
C MET A 150 5.56 -6.25 5.85
N VAL A 151 5.95 -7.19 4.98
CA VAL A 151 5.88 -8.63 5.28
C VAL A 151 6.66 -8.99 6.55
N ASP A 152 7.81 -8.35 6.81
CA ASP A 152 8.57 -8.58 8.03
C ASP A 152 7.78 -8.21 9.30
N ASN A 153 7.02 -7.11 9.27
CA ASN A 153 6.13 -6.74 10.39
C ASN A 153 5.03 -7.79 10.58
N ALA A 154 4.42 -8.23 9.48
CA ALA A 154 3.36 -9.24 9.50
C ALA A 154 3.85 -10.59 10.05
N ASP A 155 4.99 -11.08 9.56
CA ASP A 155 5.60 -12.34 10.00
C ASP A 155 5.95 -12.30 11.48
N LYS A 156 6.55 -11.22 11.96
CA LYS A 156 6.89 -11.03 13.37
C LYS A 156 5.65 -10.94 14.25
N ALA A 157 4.63 -10.19 13.83
CA ALA A 157 3.38 -10.06 14.56
C ALA A 157 2.66 -11.40 14.69
N ILE A 158 2.57 -12.19 13.62
CA ILE A 158 2.02 -13.55 13.62
C ILE A 158 2.80 -14.44 14.60
N ALA A 159 4.14 -14.44 14.51
CA ALA A 159 4.97 -15.27 15.39
C ALA A 159 4.77 -14.93 16.87
N MET A 160 4.76 -13.65 17.23
CA MET A 160 4.50 -13.18 18.60
C MET A 160 3.10 -13.58 19.08
N THR A 161 2.10 -13.48 18.23
CA THR A 161 0.72 -13.85 18.54
C THR A 161 0.58 -15.35 18.73
N CYS A 162 1.19 -16.16 17.87
CA CYS A 162 1.22 -17.62 17.99
C CYS A 162 1.90 -18.08 19.28
N LEU A 163 3.02 -17.47 19.67
CA LEU A 163 3.71 -17.77 20.92
C LEU A 163 2.80 -17.56 22.14
N ARG A 164 1.98 -16.52 22.13
CA ARG A 164 1.13 -16.17 23.26
C ARG A 164 -0.16 -16.98 23.31
N THR A 165 -0.74 -17.32 22.17
CA THR A 165 -2.03 -18.05 22.07
C THR A 165 -1.88 -19.56 21.94
N GLY A 166 -0.65 -20.05 21.72
CA GLY A 166 -0.40 -21.46 21.43
C GLY A 166 -0.95 -21.93 20.07
N ALA A 167 -1.41 -21.01 19.23
CA ALA A 167 -1.83 -21.27 17.85
C ALA A 167 -0.62 -21.58 16.96
N LYS A 168 -0.88 -22.25 15.83
CA LYS A 168 0.11 -22.48 14.77
C LYS A 168 -0.49 -22.07 13.43
N VAL A 169 0.05 -21.05 12.82
CA VAL A 169 -0.32 -20.59 11.48
C VAL A 169 0.48 -21.38 10.46
N LYS A 170 -0.21 -21.93 9.47
CA LYS A 170 0.38 -22.67 8.35
C LYS A 170 0.68 -21.71 7.20
N GLU A 171 -0.29 -20.87 6.81
CA GLU A 171 -0.14 -19.87 5.77
C GLU A 171 -1.11 -18.71 6.00
N TYR A 172 -0.80 -17.55 5.45
CA TYR A 172 -1.68 -16.39 5.52
C TYR A 172 -1.50 -15.45 4.33
N THR A 173 -2.53 -14.68 4.07
CA THR A 173 -2.49 -13.47 3.23
C THR A 173 -3.35 -12.39 3.86
N ALA A 174 -3.02 -11.13 3.59
CA ALA A 174 -3.83 -10.00 4.02
C ALA A 174 -3.94 -8.96 2.91
N ALA A 175 -5.11 -8.30 2.87
CA ALA A 175 -5.39 -7.22 1.95
C ALA A 175 -6.31 -6.18 2.62
N PRO A 176 -6.33 -4.91 2.13
CA PRO A 176 -7.23 -3.90 2.66
C PRO A 176 -8.68 -4.22 2.31
N LEU A 177 -9.58 -3.94 3.26
CA LEU A 177 -11.03 -3.97 3.08
C LEU A 177 -11.56 -2.56 3.35
N PHE A 178 -11.98 -1.87 2.30
CA PHE A 178 -12.56 -0.53 2.40
C PHE A 178 -14.01 -0.59 2.87
N MET A 179 -14.40 0.33 3.73
CA MET A 179 -15.79 0.51 4.14
C MET A 179 -16.57 1.32 3.10
N LEU A 180 -17.91 1.34 3.20
CA LEU A 180 -18.79 1.99 2.24
C LEU A 180 -18.50 3.50 2.07
N ASP A 181 -18.07 4.18 3.12
CA ASP A 181 -17.67 5.58 3.11
C ASP A 181 -16.26 5.80 2.52
N LYS A 182 -15.54 4.72 2.18
CA LYS A 182 -14.16 4.69 1.65
C LYS A 182 -13.13 5.47 2.46
N ALA A 183 -13.55 6.20 3.49
CA ALA A 183 -12.66 6.97 4.36
C ALA A 183 -12.02 6.12 5.44
N LYS A 184 -12.61 4.96 5.73
CA LYS A 184 -12.15 4.00 6.72
C LYS A 184 -12.07 2.62 6.10
N GLY A 185 -11.23 1.81 6.68
CA GLY A 185 -11.11 0.41 6.30
C GLY A 185 -10.45 -0.40 7.38
N ARG A 186 -10.16 -1.62 7.08
CA ARG A 186 -9.43 -2.56 7.93
C ARG A 186 -8.56 -3.46 7.08
N HIS A 187 -7.64 -4.17 7.70
CA HIS A 187 -7.00 -5.31 7.06
C HIS A 187 -7.86 -6.56 7.26
N GLN A 188 -8.15 -7.25 6.18
CA GLN A 188 -8.72 -8.59 6.23
C GLN A 188 -7.59 -9.59 6.06
N TRP A 189 -7.44 -10.45 7.04
CA TRP A 189 -6.46 -11.52 7.09
C TRP A 189 -7.14 -12.84 6.81
N PHE A 190 -6.65 -13.58 5.84
CA PHE A 190 -7.08 -14.93 5.52
C PHE A 190 -6.01 -15.89 5.99
N ILE A 191 -6.31 -16.71 7.02
CA ILE A 191 -5.30 -17.49 7.75
C ILE A 191 -5.69 -18.96 7.76
N GLU A 192 -4.78 -19.81 7.30
CA GLU A 192 -4.83 -21.26 7.46
C GLU A 192 -4.03 -21.66 8.69
N PHE A 193 -4.65 -22.38 9.61
CA PHE A 193 -4.04 -22.80 10.87
C PHE A 193 -3.74 -24.30 10.86
N ASP A 194 -2.53 -24.68 11.27
CA ASP A 194 -2.24 -26.06 11.70
C ASP A 194 -2.86 -26.34 13.08
N LYS A 195 -2.86 -25.34 13.95
CA LYS A 195 -3.54 -25.38 15.25
C LYS A 195 -4.25 -24.05 15.49
N LYS A 196 -5.58 -24.08 15.54
CA LYS A 196 -6.40 -22.89 15.81
C LYS A 196 -6.17 -22.38 17.23
N PRO A 197 -6.29 -21.04 17.44
CA PRO A 197 -6.32 -20.48 18.79
C PRO A 197 -7.60 -20.90 19.53
N GLU A 198 -7.59 -20.84 20.86
CA GLU A 198 -8.78 -21.08 21.69
C GLU A 198 -9.84 -19.98 21.46
N SER A 199 -9.38 -18.73 21.31
CA SER A 199 -10.22 -17.58 20.99
C SER A 199 -9.67 -16.86 19.77
N LEU A 200 -10.50 -16.76 18.71
CA LEU A 200 -10.14 -16.02 17.50
C LEU A 200 -10.11 -14.51 17.76
N ASP A 201 -11.01 -14.01 18.61
CA ASP A 201 -11.08 -12.59 18.97
C ASP A 201 -9.84 -12.15 19.75
N GLU A 202 -9.36 -13.00 20.67
CA GLU A 202 -8.12 -12.75 21.40
C GLU A 202 -6.92 -12.76 20.43
N PHE A 203 -6.88 -13.74 19.53
CA PHE A 203 -5.82 -13.81 18.50
C PHE A 203 -5.81 -12.56 17.63
N ALA A 204 -6.97 -12.11 17.14
CA ALA A 204 -7.11 -10.90 16.34
C ALA A 204 -6.65 -9.64 17.09
N THR A 205 -7.06 -9.52 18.35
CA THR A 205 -6.67 -8.40 19.23
C THR A 205 -5.17 -8.37 19.46
N LEU A 206 -4.56 -9.51 19.75
CA LEU A 206 -3.11 -9.62 19.97
C LEU A 206 -2.33 -9.36 18.69
N LEU A 207 -2.82 -9.84 17.54
CA LEU A 207 -2.20 -9.59 16.24
C LEU A 207 -2.19 -8.10 15.93
N ASP A 208 -3.33 -7.43 16.10
CA ASP A 208 -3.45 -5.97 15.90
C ASP A 208 -2.50 -5.18 16.83
N GLN A 209 -2.43 -5.55 18.11
CA GLN A 209 -1.52 -4.93 19.07
C GLN A 209 -0.03 -5.16 18.73
N ASN A 210 0.31 -6.34 18.24
CA ASN A 210 1.68 -6.65 17.84
C ASN A 210 2.06 -5.89 16.57
N LEU A 211 1.15 -5.73 15.61
CA LEU A 211 1.35 -4.89 14.43
C LEU A 211 1.60 -3.43 14.83
N GLN A 212 0.80 -2.87 15.75
CA GLN A 212 1.00 -1.52 16.27
C GLN A 212 2.38 -1.35 16.91
N LYS A 213 2.85 -2.33 17.68
CA LYS A 213 4.19 -2.28 18.31
C LYS A 213 5.34 -2.36 17.31
N LEU A 214 5.14 -3.03 16.18
CA LEU A 214 6.19 -3.29 15.19
C LEU A 214 6.21 -2.27 14.05
N ASN A 215 5.17 -1.45 13.93
CA ASN A 215 5.02 -0.49 12.85
C ASN A 215 4.32 0.77 13.36
N SER A 216 5.08 1.87 13.45
CA SER A 216 4.59 3.16 13.95
C SER A 216 3.53 3.80 13.06
N ASP A 217 3.60 3.57 11.74
CA ASP A 217 2.60 4.10 10.81
C ASP A 217 1.28 3.36 10.96
N TYR A 218 1.33 2.03 11.13
CA TYR A 218 0.16 1.23 11.48
C TYR A 218 -0.46 1.71 12.81
N GLU A 219 0.36 1.89 13.87
CA GLU A 219 -0.10 2.43 15.15
C GLU A 219 -0.79 3.78 15.00
N ALA A 220 -0.16 4.71 14.25
CA ALA A 220 -0.73 6.03 14.00
C ALA A 220 -2.10 5.97 13.29
N LYS A 221 -2.27 5.06 12.31
CA LYS A 221 -3.54 4.87 11.60
C LYS A 221 -4.61 4.17 12.43
N ARG A 222 -4.19 3.30 13.37
CA ARG A 222 -5.08 2.66 14.36
C ARG A 222 -5.52 3.62 15.47
N TYR A 223 -4.81 4.75 15.67
CA TYR A 223 -5.10 5.70 16.74
C TYR A 223 -6.54 6.23 16.64
N LYS A 224 -7.34 5.97 17.68
CA LYS A 224 -8.78 6.32 17.76
C LYS A 224 -9.62 5.83 16.56
N GLU A 225 -9.15 4.84 15.84
CA GLU A 225 -9.83 4.24 14.67
C GLU A 225 -10.25 5.29 13.61
N ILE A 226 -9.39 6.31 13.41
CA ILE A 226 -9.70 7.41 12.49
C ILE A 226 -9.67 6.91 11.04
N SER A 227 -8.64 6.15 10.67
CA SER A 227 -8.45 5.65 9.30
C SER A 227 -8.54 4.13 9.23
N LEU A 228 -7.96 3.43 10.22
CA LEU A 228 -7.86 1.98 10.22
C LEU A 228 -8.59 1.38 11.43
N GLN A 229 -9.60 0.57 11.15
CA GLN A 229 -10.36 -0.21 12.14
C GLN A 229 -9.57 -1.45 12.58
N PRO A 230 -9.95 -2.12 13.69
CA PRO A 230 -9.40 -3.42 14.06
C PRO A 230 -9.43 -4.39 12.88
N LEU A 231 -8.36 -5.17 12.74
CA LEU A 231 -8.26 -6.15 11.67
C LEU A 231 -9.34 -7.24 11.81
N GLU A 232 -9.68 -7.84 10.68
CA GLU A 232 -10.62 -8.94 10.58
C GLU A 232 -9.89 -10.21 10.16
N ILE A 233 -10.20 -11.33 10.80
CA ILE A 233 -9.63 -12.64 10.44
C ILE A 233 -10.71 -13.53 9.85
N VAL A 234 -10.43 -14.08 8.68
CA VAL A 234 -11.18 -15.17 8.06
C VAL A 234 -10.33 -16.43 8.15
N ILE A 235 -10.89 -17.46 8.77
CA ILE A 235 -10.22 -18.76 8.87
C ILE A 235 -10.33 -19.49 7.54
N ALA A 236 -9.20 -19.86 6.98
CA ALA A 236 -9.12 -20.72 5.83
C ALA A 236 -9.45 -22.17 6.19
N HIS A 237 -10.15 -22.87 5.31
CA HIS A 237 -10.22 -24.32 5.34
C HIS A 237 -8.84 -24.94 5.08
N ASP A 238 -8.57 -26.10 5.65
CA ASP A 238 -7.31 -26.81 5.40
C ASP A 238 -7.15 -27.11 3.89
N GLY A 239 -6.00 -26.73 3.36
CA GLY A 239 -5.68 -26.86 1.94
C GLY A 239 -6.21 -25.77 1.01
N ALA A 240 -6.84 -24.70 1.51
CA ALA A 240 -7.36 -23.62 0.67
C ALA A 240 -6.26 -22.95 -0.16
N PHE A 241 -5.10 -22.68 0.42
CA PHE A 241 -3.95 -22.12 -0.30
C PHE A 241 -3.35 -23.10 -1.31
N TYR A 242 -3.34 -24.39 -1.00
CA TYR A 242 -2.89 -25.42 -1.91
C TYR A 242 -3.79 -25.51 -3.14
N GLU A 243 -5.11 -25.52 -2.95
CA GLU A 243 -6.08 -25.56 -4.06
C GLU A 243 -5.98 -24.30 -4.93
N TRP A 244 -5.78 -23.13 -4.31
CA TRP A 244 -5.56 -21.88 -5.05
C TRP A 244 -4.30 -21.96 -5.93
N LEU A 245 -3.17 -22.45 -5.40
CA LEU A 245 -1.94 -22.64 -6.18
C LEU A 245 -2.14 -23.63 -7.32
N LYS A 246 -2.88 -24.70 -7.06
CA LYS A 246 -3.21 -25.73 -8.06
C LYS A 246 -4.02 -25.14 -9.21
N GLN A 247 -5.07 -24.37 -8.93
CA GLN A 247 -5.87 -23.70 -9.96
C GLN A 247 -5.07 -22.70 -10.78
N LYS A 248 -4.07 -22.07 -10.19
CA LYS A 248 -3.12 -21.18 -10.89
C LYS A 248 -2.05 -21.94 -11.71
N GLY A 249 -2.01 -23.27 -11.69
CA GLY A 249 -0.94 -24.06 -12.33
C GLY A 249 0.44 -23.86 -11.69
N LYS A 250 0.49 -23.47 -10.42
CA LYS A 250 1.69 -23.08 -9.68
C LYS A 250 2.12 -24.11 -8.63
N LEU A 251 1.71 -25.36 -8.77
CA LEU A 251 2.21 -26.46 -7.94
C LEU A 251 3.60 -26.91 -8.40
N GLY A 252 4.52 -27.06 -7.48
CA GLY A 252 5.83 -27.68 -7.73
C GLY A 252 6.97 -26.71 -8.09
N GLY A 253 6.86 -25.41 -7.80
CA GLY A 253 7.94 -24.44 -7.96
C GLY A 253 8.12 -23.57 -6.69
N GLN A 254 9.06 -22.63 -6.72
CA GLN A 254 9.22 -21.63 -5.65
C GLN A 254 8.12 -20.55 -5.68
N HIS A 255 6.87 -20.95 -5.92
CA HIS A 255 5.75 -20.01 -5.94
C HIS A 255 5.33 -19.71 -4.50
N LYS A 256 5.58 -18.48 -4.08
CA LYS A 256 5.17 -17.97 -2.77
C LYS A 256 3.80 -17.33 -2.89
N ILE A 257 2.96 -17.59 -1.89
CA ILE A 257 1.71 -16.87 -1.69
C ILE A 257 2.04 -15.42 -1.37
N PRO A 258 1.40 -14.44 -2.06
CA PRO A 258 1.52 -13.04 -1.68
C PRO A 258 0.96 -12.82 -0.27
N ARG A 259 1.85 -12.63 0.70
CA ARG A 259 1.44 -12.48 2.10
C ARG A 259 0.70 -11.18 2.37
N LEU A 260 1.10 -10.12 1.67
CA LEU A 260 0.45 -8.81 1.74
C LEU A 260 0.21 -8.29 0.33
N SER A 261 -0.94 -7.69 0.09
CA SER A 261 -1.27 -7.05 -1.19
C SER A 261 -2.09 -5.78 -0.96
N ASN A 262 -1.80 -4.72 -1.73
CA ASN A 262 -2.63 -3.52 -1.74
C ASN A 262 -3.96 -3.70 -2.49
N ASP A 263 -4.04 -4.70 -3.37
CA ASP A 263 -5.28 -5.10 -4.04
C ASP A 263 -5.87 -6.36 -3.41
N ARG A 264 -7.14 -6.61 -3.72
CA ARG A 264 -7.87 -7.75 -3.17
C ARG A 264 -7.94 -8.96 -4.09
N THR A 265 -7.30 -8.94 -5.24
CA THR A 265 -7.43 -9.99 -6.27
C THR A 265 -7.18 -11.38 -5.70
N HIS A 266 -6.07 -11.55 -4.98
CA HIS A 266 -5.69 -12.85 -4.42
C HIS A 266 -6.59 -13.30 -3.27
N ILE A 267 -6.90 -12.39 -2.35
CA ILE A 267 -7.73 -12.74 -1.19
C ILE A 267 -9.17 -13.04 -1.61
N GLU A 268 -9.72 -12.35 -2.62
CA GLU A 268 -11.05 -12.63 -3.15
C GLU A 268 -11.14 -14.01 -3.84
N GLU A 269 -10.10 -14.40 -4.56
CA GLU A 269 -10.00 -15.75 -5.14
C GLU A 269 -9.96 -16.81 -4.04
N LEU A 270 -9.14 -16.59 -3.00
CA LEU A 270 -9.05 -17.50 -1.85
C LEU A 270 -10.35 -17.60 -1.08
N LEU A 271 -11.06 -16.48 -0.86
CA LEU A 271 -12.35 -16.47 -0.19
C LEU A 271 -13.40 -17.28 -0.96
N ARG A 272 -13.41 -17.20 -2.31
CA ARG A 272 -14.31 -18.03 -3.15
C ARG A 272 -13.98 -19.52 -3.04
N ILE A 273 -12.70 -19.88 -3.10
CA ILE A 273 -12.28 -21.26 -2.91
C ILE A 273 -12.70 -21.77 -1.54
N ASN A 274 -12.52 -20.96 -0.50
CA ASN A 274 -12.87 -21.30 0.86
C ASN A 274 -14.38 -21.58 1.04
N GLN A 275 -15.24 -20.91 0.26
CA GLN A 275 -16.68 -21.15 0.27
C GLN A 275 -17.07 -22.45 -0.46
N SER A 276 -16.18 -22.98 -1.31
CA SER A 276 -16.42 -24.20 -2.10
C SER A 276 -15.84 -25.46 -1.48
N LEU A 277 -15.02 -25.34 -0.44
CA LEU A 277 -14.46 -26.43 0.36
C LEU A 277 -15.34 -26.74 1.57
#